data_87e8174e312d4658f657fca44987722f
#
_entry.id   87e8174e312d4658f657fca44987722f
#
_cell.length_a   1.000
_cell.length_b   1.000
_cell.length_c   1.000
_cell.angle_alpha   90.00
_cell.angle_beta   90.00
_cell.angle_gamma   90.00
#
_symmetry.space_group_name_H-M   'P 1'
#
loop_
_entity.id
_entity.type
_entity.pdbx_description
1 polymer ?
#
loop_
_entity_poly.entity_id
_entity_poly.type
_entity_poly.pdbx_seq_one_letter_code
_entity_poly.pdbx_strand_id
1 'polypeptide(L)'
;MPWDDAIVGHVNQFPVPFAHSIAAVDRDGRVIWEQGDVTRIFPLASVTKIVTSLATLRAVQSGIVSLATIAGSVPQFHANSQLGSGGASDYGEALPFTLAHLLSHSSGLAAEGNGTEFRDMPGMRRIYSNQGFDVLGDFMREKTGAATSRWIDREVAAPLGLRSTTVPSSPARSGFGSALDLTVLAEELLEPQLLTPKMASAFSEVALPGLRGILPGYGMQRDNTWGLGVEIKGEKQPHWTPPSASPLTFGHFGMSGSFLWVDPQRGIGAVFLGAEPFGPWHKANWPILGEKILEAA
;
A
#
# COMPACT_ATOMS: atom_id res chain seq x y z
N MET A 1 8.42 2.00 -25.64
CA MET A 1 7.49 2.88 -24.92
C MET A 1 6.10 2.63 -25.47
N PRO A 2 5.10 2.18 -24.69
CA PRO A 2 3.79 1.79 -25.20
C PRO A 2 2.89 2.98 -25.61
N TRP A 3 3.38 4.21 -25.55
CA TRP A 3 2.61 5.44 -25.73
C TRP A 3 2.72 6.07 -27.13
N ASP A 4 3.31 5.36 -28.11
CA ASP A 4 3.38 5.82 -29.51
C ASP A 4 2.19 5.23 -30.31
N ASP A 5 1.21 6.10 -30.58
CA ASP A 5 0.23 6.05 -31.70
C ASP A 5 -0.62 4.79 -31.94
N ALA A 6 -1.01 4.03 -30.93
CA ALA A 6 -1.92 2.91 -31.15
C ALA A 6 -3.22 3.06 -30.34
N ILE A 7 -4.28 3.38 -31.09
CA ILE A 7 -5.68 3.16 -30.78
C ILE A 7 -6.32 4.22 -29.86
N VAL A 8 -6.82 5.28 -30.47
CA VAL A 8 -8.01 6.00 -29.98
C VAL A 8 -9.22 5.07 -30.18
N GLY A 9 -9.33 4.09 -29.30
CA GLY A 9 -10.54 3.25 -29.16
C GLY A 9 -11.32 3.76 -27.97
N HIS A 10 -12.55 4.21 -28.22
CA HIS A 10 -13.57 4.65 -27.29
C HIS A 10 -13.03 5.31 -26.00
N VAL A 11 -13.05 6.64 -25.95
CA VAL A 11 -12.78 7.40 -24.73
C VAL A 11 -13.87 7.05 -23.71
N ASN A 12 -13.63 5.98 -22.96
CA ASN A 12 -14.46 5.67 -21.82
C ASN A 12 -14.34 6.84 -20.84
N GLN A 13 -15.44 7.52 -20.56
CA GLN A 13 -15.46 8.63 -19.63
C GLN A 13 -16.26 8.25 -18.39
N PHE A 14 -15.66 8.45 -17.23
CA PHE A 14 -16.33 8.33 -15.94
C PHE A 14 -16.53 9.75 -15.36
N PRO A 15 -17.73 10.10 -14.85
CA PRO A 15 -17.98 11.44 -14.34
C PRO A 15 -17.24 11.66 -13.01
N VAL A 16 -16.23 12.53 -13.02
CA VAL A 16 -15.47 12.95 -11.83
C VAL A 16 -15.56 14.47 -11.72
N PRO A 17 -16.09 15.05 -10.63
CA PRO A 17 -16.38 16.47 -10.52
C PRO A 17 -15.18 17.35 -10.14
N PHE A 18 -13.97 16.79 -10.08
CA PHE A 18 -12.74 17.47 -9.71
C PHE A 18 -11.59 17.04 -10.64
N ALA A 19 -10.45 17.75 -10.56
CA ALA A 19 -9.27 17.39 -11.32
C ALA A 19 -8.75 16.01 -10.94
N HIS A 20 -8.52 15.16 -11.94
CA HIS A 20 -8.15 13.76 -11.76
C HIS A 20 -7.35 13.22 -12.93
N SER A 21 -6.76 12.05 -12.72
CA SER A 21 -6.20 11.18 -13.74
C SER A 21 -6.60 9.74 -13.43
N ILE A 22 -7.07 9.02 -14.44
CA ILE A 22 -7.43 7.60 -14.36
C ILE A 22 -6.65 6.88 -15.45
N ALA A 23 -6.03 5.77 -15.09
CA ALA A 23 -5.40 4.88 -16.05
C ALA A 23 -5.58 3.42 -15.62
N ALA A 24 -5.71 2.52 -16.60
CA ALA A 24 -5.70 1.09 -16.35
C ALA A 24 -4.94 0.37 -17.46
N VAL A 25 -4.25 -0.69 -17.08
CA VAL A 25 -3.42 -1.51 -17.98
C VAL A 25 -3.68 -2.98 -17.75
N ASP A 26 -3.46 -3.78 -18.78
CA ASP A 26 -3.36 -5.23 -18.65
C ASP A 26 -1.92 -5.66 -18.29
N ARG A 27 -1.72 -6.99 -18.11
CA ARG A 27 -0.39 -7.53 -17.75
C ARG A 27 0.66 -7.37 -18.82
N ASP A 28 0.26 -7.12 -20.08
CA ASP A 28 1.17 -6.88 -21.22
C ASP A 28 1.50 -5.38 -21.38
N GLY A 29 1.03 -4.54 -20.45
CA GLY A 29 1.20 -3.09 -20.48
C GLY A 29 0.30 -2.35 -21.47
N ARG A 30 -0.71 -3.04 -22.03
CA ARG A 30 -1.68 -2.41 -22.91
C ARG A 30 -2.62 -1.52 -22.12
N VAL A 31 -2.80 -0.28 -22.57
CA VAL A 31 -3.73 0.66 -21.96
C VAL A 31 -5.18 0.26 -22.23
N ILE A 32 -5.93 -0.02 -21.16
CA ILE A 32 -7.36 -0.36 -21.17
C ILE A 32 -8.23 0.91 -20.97
N TRP A 33 -7.74 1.82 -20.12
CA TRP A 33 -8.45 3.04 -19.75
C TRP A 33 -7.47 4.20 -19.59
N GLU A 34 -7.84 5.36 -20.13
CA GLU A 34 -7.13 6.60 -19.90
C GLU A 34 -8.14 7.75 -19.83
N GLN A 35 -8.02 8.58 -18.80
CA GLN A 35 -8.86 9.77 -18.62
C GLN A 35 -8.13 10.84 -17.82
N GLY A 36 -8.20 12.09 -18.28
CA GLY A 36 -7.50 13.24 -17.69
C GLY A 36 -6.04 13.30 -18.12
N ASP A 37 -5.26 14.19 -17.51
CA ASP A 37 -3.82 14.33 -17.77
C ASP A 37 -3.03 13.30 -16.94
N VAL A 38 -2.68 12.17 -17.55
CA VAL A 38 -1.96 11.07 -16.89
C VAL A 38 -0.53 11.43 -16.48
N THR A 39 0.01 12.54 -16.99
CA THR A 39 1.33 13.04 -16.62
C THR A 39 1.30 13.99 -15.42
N ARG A 40 0.11 14.47 -15.05
CA ARG A 40 -0.06 15.37 -13.91
C ARG A 40 0.33 14.68 -12.59
N ILE A 41 1.09 15.39 -11.77
CA ILE A 41 1.55 14.92 -10.48
C ILE A 41 0.47 15.20 -9.41
N PHE A 42 0.17 14.16 -8.61
CA PHE A 42 -0.75 14.22 -7.47
C PHE A 42 -0.09 13.69 -6.20
N PRO A 43 -0.56 14.08 -5.01
CA PRO A 43 -0.15 13.44 -3.77
C PRO A 43 -0.71 12.01 -3.72
N LEU A 44 0.14 11.05 -3.38
CA LEU A 44 -0.19 9.64 -3.31
C LEU A 44 -0.78 9.23 -1.95
N ALA A 45 -0.51 10.02 -0.90
CA ALA A 45 -0.82 9.63 0.47
C ALA A 45 -0.40 8.17 0.72
N SER A 46 -1.30 7.30 1.19
CA SER A 46 -0.94 5.94 1.58
C SER A 46 -0.60 4.99 0.43
N VAL A 47 -0.87 5.33 -0.83
CA VAL A 47 -0.32 4.59 -1.99
C VAL A 47 1.21 4.57 -1.95
N THR A 48 1.85 5.56 -1.30
CA THR A 48 3.30 5.58 -0.98
C THR A 48 3.80 4.27 -0.38
N LYS A 49 2.99 3.61 0.44
CA LYS A 49 3.39 2.36 1.11
C LYS A 49 3.74 1.23 0.15
N ILE A 50 3.17 1.23 -1.05
CA ILE A 50 3.50 0.24 -2.10
C ILE A 50 4.97 0.35 -2.47
N VAL A 51 5.45 1.55 -2.86
CA VAL A 51 6.85 1.74 -3.26
C VAL A 51 7.82 1.55 -2.09
N THR A 52 7.42 1.95 -0.88
CA THR A 52 8.20 1.71 0.34
C THR A 52 8.38 0.22 0.62
N SER A 53 7.31 -0.55 0.47
CA SER A 53 7.33 -1.99 0.70
C SER A 53 8.14 -2.74 -0.36
N LEU A 54 8.01 -2.38 -1.63
CA LEU A 54 8.86 -2.92 -2.70
C LEU A 54 10.34 -2.66 -2.41
N ALA A 55 10.71 -1.44 -2.04
CA ALA A 55 12.08 -1.10 -1.67
C ALA A 55 12.59 -1.92 -0.46
N THR A 56 11.72 -2.13 0.54
CA THR A 56 12.04 -2.97 1.70
C THR A 56 12.27 -4.42 1.31
N LEU A 57 11.40 -4.98 0.46
CA LEU A 57 11.54 -6.38 0.01
C LEU A 57 12.77 -6.58 -0.88
N ARG A 58 13.20 -5.58 -1.64
CA ARG A 58 14.48 -5.61 -2.35
C ARG A 58 15.68 -5.67 -1.39
N ALA A 59 15.62 -4.95 -0.27
CA ALA A 59 16.65 -5.04 0.76
C ALA A 59 16.64 -6.42 1.47
N VAL A 60 15.47 -7.03 1.63
CA VAL A 60 15.34 -8.42 2.10
C VAL A 60 15.97 -9.39 1.10
N GLN A 61 15.64 -9.24 -0.17
CA GLN A 61 16.16 -10.07 -1.26
C GLN A 61 17.69 -9.96 -1.39
N SER A 62 18.25 -8.77 -1.16
CA SER A 62 19.69 -8.52 -1.17
C SER A 62 20.41 -8.96 0.11
N GLY A 63 19.70 -9.50 1.11
CA GLY A 63 20.26 -9.97 2.38
C GLY A 63 20.69 -8.86 3.34
N ILE A 64 20.35 -7.61 3.10
CA ILE A 64 20.61 -6.48 4.01
C ILE A 64 19.83 -6.66 5.32
N VAL A 65 18.59 -7.13 5.22
CA VAL A 65 17.70 -7.46 6.34
C VAL A 65 16.91 -8.73 6.01
N SER A 66 16.16 -9.26 6.98
CA SER A 66 15.19 -10.34 6.74
C SER A 66 13.81 -9.94 7.26
N LEU A 67 12.76 -10.58 6.79
CA LEU A 67 11.39 -10.34 7.29
C LEU A 67 11.26 -10.63 8.79
N ALA A 68 12.09 -11.53 9.32
CA ALA A 68 12.16 -11.89 10.74
C ALA A 68 13.07 -10.95 11.55
N THR A 69 13.78 -9.98 10.92
CA THR A 69 14.62 -9.05 11.64
C THR A 69 13.76 -8.24 12.62
N ILE A 70 14.19 -8.23 13.89
CA ILE A 70 13.54 -7.42 14.93
C ILE A 70 13.78 -5.95 14.63
N ALA A 71 12.68 -5.21 14.47
CA ALA A 71 12.69 -3.77 14.16
C ALA A 71 12.37 -2.90 15.40
N GLY A 72 11.96 -3.51 16.49
CA GLY A 72 11.64 -2.86 17.75
C GLY A 72 10.90 -3.80 18.69
N SER A 73 10.40 -3.25 19.81
CA SER A 73 9.65 -4.02 20.79
C SER A 73 8.52 -3.21 21.41
N VAL A 74 7.46 -3.91 21.83
CA VAL A 74 6.29 -3.37 22.53
C VAL A 74 6.37 -3.77 23.99
N PRO A 75 6.20 -2.87 24.96
CA PRO A 75 6.07 -3.25 26.37
C PRO A 75 4.92 -4.25 26.56
N GLN A 76 5.16 -5.32 27.29
CA GLN A 76 4.11 -6.29 27.61
C GLN A 76 3.19 -5.71 28.69
N PHE A 77 1.89 -5.59 28.38
CA PHE A 77 0.89 -5.19 29.36
C PHE A 77 0.35 -6.46 30.04
N HIS A 78 0.33 -6.49 31.38
CA HIS A 78 -0.40 -7.54 32.09
C HIS A 78 -1.91 -7.34 31.94
N ALA A 79 -2.66 -8.43 31.79
CA ALA A 79 -4.11 -8.43 31.48
C ALA A 79 -5.00 -7.68 32.48
N ASN A 80 -4.46 -7.27 33.64
CA ASN A 80 -5.18 -6.58 34.71
C ASN A 80 -4.88 -5.06 34.79
N SER A 81 -4.00 -4.51 33.98
CA SER A 81 -3.80 -3.06 33.94
C SER A 81 -4.87 -2.42 33.06
N GLN A 82 -5.81 -1.71 33.69
CA GLN A 82 -6.70 -0.81 32.97
C GLN A 82 -5.83 0.21 32.22
N LEU A 83 -6.01 0.30 30.91
CA LEU A 83 -5.36 1.29 30.06
C LEU A 83 -5.56 2.69 30.66
N GLY A 84 -4.60 3.19 31.41
CA GLY A 84 -4.70 4.58 31.87
C GLY A 84 -3.89 5.04 33.08
N SER A 85 -3.28 4.20 33.91
CA SER A 85 -2.58 4.71 35.11
C SER A 85 -1.47 3.81 35.69
N GLY A 86 -0.95 2.86 34.92
CA GLY A 86 0.14 2.00 35.38
C GLY A 86 1.50 2.71 35.33
N GLY A 87 2.18 2.80 36.46
CA GLY A 87 3.57 3.23 36.53
C GLY A 87 4.51 2.22 35.85
N ALA A 88 5.74 2.62 35.56
CA ALA A 88 6.76 1.85 34.85
C ALA A 88 7.10 0.45 35.43
N SER A 89 6.54 0.09 36.58
CA SER A 89 6.74 -1.19 37.29
C SER A 89 5.79 -2.33 36.84
N ASP A 90 4.76 -2.04 36.01
CA ASP A 90 3.74 -3.02 35.60
C ASP A 90 4.01 -3.65 34.22
N TYR A 91 5.15 -3.38 33.59
CA TYR A 91 5.51 -3.92 32.28
C TYR A 91 6.36 -5.18 32.44
N GLY A 92 5.91 -6.30 31.87
CA GLY A 92 6.70 -7.49 31.69
C GLY A 92 7.82 -7.32 30.62
N GLU A 93 8.47 -8.43 30.21
CA GLU A 93 9.44 -8.40 29.12
C GLU A 93 8.84 -7.78 27.84
N ALA A 94 9.61 -6.90 27.19
CA ALA A 94 9.19 -6.30 25.95
C ALA A 94 9.07 -7.34 24.82
N LEU A 95 7.96 -7.33 24.09
CA LEU A 95 7.72 -8.25 22.98
C LEU A 95 8.24 -7.67 21.67
N PRO A 96 9.12 -8.38 20.97
CA PRO A 96 9.68 -7.88 19.72
C PRO A 96 8.65 -7.88 18.60
N PHE A 97 8.69 -6.85 17.75
CA PHE A 97 8.04 -6.89 16.44
C PHE A 97 9.08 -6.88 15.33
N THR A 98 8.74 -7.57 14.24
CA THR A 98 9.65 -7.77 13.11
C THR A 98 9.31 -6.85 11.95
N LEU A 99 10.16 -6.86 10.93
CA LEU A 99 9.94 -6.16 9.67
C LEU A 99 8.64 -6.61 9.00
N ALA A 100 8.32 -7.92 9.05
CA ALA A 100 7.05 -8.44 8.54
C ALA A 100 5.83 -7.87 9.30
N HIS A 101 5.95 -7.68 10.62
CA HIS A 101 4.88 -7.06 11.42
C HIS A 101 4.62 -5.60 11.03
N LEU A 102 5.67 -4.83 10.73
CA LEU A 102 5.54 -3.43 10.27
C LEU A 102 4.85 -3.37 8.90
N LEU A 103 5.37 -4.14 7.93
CA LEU A 103 4.82 -4.19 6.57
C LEU A 103 3.36 -4.64 6.52
N SER A 104 2.97 -5.56 7.40
CA SER A 104 1.61 -6.12 7.43
C SER A 104 0.66 -5.44 8.44
N HIS A 105 1.04 -4.30 9.02
CA HIS A 105 0.23 -3.58 10.01
C HIS A 105 -0.16 -4.43 11.23
N SER A 106 0.73 -5.29 11.69
CA SER A 106 0.49 -6.20 12.82
C SER A 106 1.50 -6.04 13.96
N SER A 107 2.27 -4.94 13.96
CA SER A 107 3.28 -4.66 14.99
C SER A 107 2.72 -4.29 16.37
N GLY A 108 1.45 -3.96 16.46
CA GLY A 108 0.84 -3.43 17.68
C GLY A 108 0.97 -1.92 17.84
N LEU A 109 1.74 -1.24 16.99
CA LEU A 109 1.89 0.21 16.99
C LEU A 109 0.56 0.91 16.70
N ALA A 110 0.33 2.07 17.32
CA ALA A 110 -0.83 2.91 17.06
C ALA A 110 -0.88 3.39 15.59
N ALA A 111 -2.06 3.83 15.14
CA ALA A 111 -2.24 4.32 13.77
C ALA A 111 -1.36 5.54 13.47
N GLU A 112 -1.30 6.47 14.41
CA GLU A 112 -0.47 7.67 14.38
C GLU A 112 0.35 7.76 15.67
N GLY A 113 1.42 8.56 15.66
CA GLY A 113 2.31 8.75 16.80
C GLY A 113 3.76 8.91 16.38
N ASN A 114 4.66 8.75 17.34
CA ASN A 114 6.10 8.95 17.17
C ASN A 114 6.94 7.65 17.26
N GLY A 115 6.32 6.48 17.10
CA GLY A 115 7.01 5.19 17.19
C GLY A 115 6.97 4.55 18.58
N THR A 116 6.39 5.20 19.57
CA THR A 116 6.36 4.72 20.97
C THR A 116 4.96 4.42 21.50
N GLU A 117 3.93 4.66 20.67
CA GLU A 117 2.54 4.43 21.07
C GLU A 117 2.06 3.06 20.57
N PHE A 118 1.55 2.26 21.48
CA PHE A 118 1.09 0.89 21.22
C PHE A 118 -0.40 0.74 21.56
N ARG A 119 -1.08 -0.16 20.85
CA ARG A 119 -2.51 -0.47 21.01
C ARG A 119 -2.78 -1.95 21.20
N ASP A 120 -1.79 -2.80 20.90
CA ASP A 120 -1.88 -4.25 21.06
C ASP A 120 -0.48 -4.89 21.03
N MET A 121 -0.42 -6.19 21.29
CA MET A 121 0.79 -6.98 21.11
C MET A 121 1.02 -7.33 19.63
N PRO A 122 2.28 -7.54 19.21
CA PRO A 122 2.58 -7.96 17.84
C PRO A 122 1.85 -9.24 17.45
N GLY A 123 1.30 -9.27 16.24
CA GLY A 123 0.59 -10.44 15.71
C GLY A 123 -0.84 -10.66 16.21
N MET A 124 -1.38 -9.83 17.12
CA MET A 124 -2.70 -10.08 17.71
C MET A 124 -3.86 -9.51 16.89
N ARG A 125 -3.63 -8.44 16.16
CA ARG A 125 -4.61 -7.86 15.24
C ARG A 125 -3.97 -6.92 14.22
N ARG A 126 -4.77 -6.52 13.25
CA ARG A 126 -4.40 -5.55 12.22
C ARG A 126 -4.70 -4.14 12.69
N ILE A 127 -3.66 -3.34 12.91
CA ILE A 127 -3.77 -1.91 13.24
C ILE A 127 -3.10 -1.15 12.09
N TYR A 128 -3.90 -0.62 11.17
CA TYR A 128 -3.36 0.24 10.11
C TYR A 128 -2.54 1.38 10.72
N SER A 129 -1.25 1.42 10.45
CA SER A 129 -0.31 2.28 11.17
C SER A 129 0.61 3.04 10.21
N ASN A 130 0.44 4.37 10.16
CA ASN A 130 1.42 5.26 9.53
C ASN A 130 2.69 5.33 10.39
N GLN A 131 2.53 5.38 11.72
CA GLN A 131 3.63 5.30 12.67
C GLN A 131 4.51 4.06 12.42
N GLY A 132 3.91 2.89 12.14
CA GLY A 132 4.66 1.67 11.83
C GLY A 132 5.53 1.80 10.58
N PHE A 133 5.04 2.48 9.55
CA PHE A 133 5.82 2.75 8.34
C PHE A 133 6.89 3.84 8.55
N ASP A 134 6.65 4.82 9.41
CA ASP A 134 7.69 5.79 9.78
C ASP A 134 8.82 5.11 10.56
N VAL A 135 8.51 4.21 11.51
CA VAL A 135 9.49 3.34 12.20
C VAL A 135 10.24 2.46 11.20
N LEU A 136 9.53 1.88 10.21
CA LEU A 136 10.17 1.13 9.11
C LEU A 136 11.18 1.98 8.37
N GLY A 137 10.83 3.23 8.02
CA GLY A 137 11.74 4.15 7.33
C GLY A 137 13.00 4.46 8.13
N ASP A 138 12.86 4.73 9.43
CA ASP A 138 14.00 4.98 10.32
C ASP A 138 14.89 3.75 10.46
N PHE A 139 14.29 2.57 10.62
CA PHE A 139 15.00 1.28 10.65
C PHE A 139 15.75 1.03 9.33
N MET A 140 15.12 1.24 8.18
CA MET A 140 15.78 1.04 6.89
C MET A 140 16.88 2.07 6.64
N ARG A 141 16.72 3.32 7.10
CA ARG A 141 17.78 4.32 7.05
C ARG A 141 19.01 3.88 7.85
N GLU A 142 18.82 3.29 9.03
CA GLU A 142 19.92 2.73 9.83
C GLU A 142 20.62 1.59 9.08
N LYS A 143 19.86 0.64 8.51
CA LYS A 143 20.42 -0.55 7.85
C LYS A 143 21.05 -0.26 6.49
N THR A 144 20.54 0.70 5.75
CA THR A 144 21.01 1.04 4.39
C THR A 144 22.01 2.19 4.36
N GLY A 145 22.09 3.00 5.42
CA GLY A 145 22.86 4.25 5.47
C GLY A 145 22.32 5.35 4.54
N ALA A 146 21.15 5.17 3.93
CA ALA A 146 20.56 6.10 2.97
C ALA A 146 19.32 6.78 3.53
N ALA A 147 19.11 8.05 3.18
CA ALA A 147 17.84 8.73 3.43
C ALA A 147 16.70 7.99 2.70
N THR A 148 15.51 7.97 3.29
CA THR A 148 14.33 7.24 2.77
C THR A 148 14.06 7.54 1.29
N SER A 149 14.06 8.83 0.90
CA SER A 149 13.84 9.24 -0.49
C SER A 149 14.87 8.62 -1.46
N ARG A 150 16.15 8.69 -1.10
CA ARG A 150 17.23 8.15 -1.94
C ARG A 150 17.23 6.63 -2.00
N TRP A 151 16.87 5.99 -0.90
CA TRP A 151 16.75 4.53 -0.84
C TRP A 151 15.59 4.04 -1.72
N ILE A 152 14.39 4.62 -1.61
CA ILE A 152 13.22 4.26 -2.43
C ILE A 152 13.50 4.55 -3.92
N ASP A 153 14.10 5.70 -4.24
CA ASP A 153 14.47 6.03 -5.61
C ASP A 153 15.40 4.96 -6.20
N ARG A 154 16.49 4.63 -5.52
CA ARG A 154 17.46 3.62 -5.99
C ARG A 154 16.86 2.23 -6.16
N GLU A 155 15.98 1.81 -5.24
CA GLU A 155 15.45 0.45 -5.25
C GLU A 155 14.21 0.27 -6.12
N VAL A 156 13.43 1.32 -6.36
CA VAL A 156 12.15 1.21 -7.07
C VAL A 156 12.03 2.22 -8.21
N ALA A 157 12.10 3.52 -7.93
CA ALA A 157 11.76 4.51 -8.94
C ALA A 157 12.73 4.51 -10.12
N ALA A 158 14.03 4.52 -9.87
CA ALA A 158 15.04 4.51 -10.94
C ALA A 158 15.03 3.20 -11.76
N PRO A 159 14.98 1.99 -11.16
CA PRO A 159 14.91 0.75 -11.94
C PRO A 159 13.67 0.62 -12.79
N LEU A 160 12.50 1.12 -12.34
CA LEU A 160 11.26 1.11 -13.12
C LEU A 160 11.12 2.30 -14.07
N GLY A 161 12.03 3.28 -14.01
CA GLY A 161 11.97 4.49 -14.83
C GLY A 161 10.83 5.45 -14.44
N LEU A 162 10.39 5.44 -13.17
CA LEU A 162 9.35 6.34 -12.65
C LEU A 162 9.93 7.76 -12.53
N ARG A 163 9.52 8.66 -13.40
CA ARG A 163 10.15 9.98 -13.52
C ARG A 163 9.54 11.05 -12.65
N SER A 164 8.29 10.88 -12.25
CA SER A 164 7.50 11.82 -11.44
C SER A 164 7.21 11.28 -10.04
N THR A 165 7.57 10.03 -9.74
CA THR A 165 7.32 9.43 -8.43
C THR A 165 8.44 9.74 -7.46
N THR A 166 8.09 10.40 -6.35
CA THR A 166 9.03 10.78 -5.29
C THR A 166 8.43 10.53 -3.90
N VAL A 167 9.28 10.24 -2.91
CA VAL A 167 8.89 10.10 -1.50
C VAL A 167 9.81 10.98 -0.65
N PRO A 168 9.49 12.28 -0.48
CA PRO A 168 10.44 13.25 0.08
C PRO A 168 10.69 13.11 1.58
N SER A 169 9.77 12.55 2.37
CA SER A 169 9.89 12.48 3.84
C SER A 169 9.33 11.17 4.39
N SER A 170 8.07 11.13 4.81
CA SER A 170 7.44 9.95 5.42
C SER A 170 7.25 8.83 4.41
N PRO A 171 7.80 7.63 4.64
CA PRO A 171 7.58 6.45 3.80
C PRO A 171 6.14 5.92 3.88
N ALA A 172 5.35 6.44 4.82
CA ALA A 172 3.95 6.08 4.98
C ALA A 172 3.02 6.82 4.01
N ARG A 173 3.34 8.10 3.65
CA ARG A 173 2.31 8.98 3.06
C ARG A 173 2.81 10.20 2.29
N SER A 174 4.11 10.44 2.19
CA SER A 174 4.62 11.67 1.57
C SER A 174 4.84 11.58 0.07
N GLY A 175 4.45 10.48 -0.57
CA GLY A 175 4.67 10.24 -1.99
C GLY A 175 3.88 11.20 -2.88
N PHE A 176 4.49 11.52 -4.01
CA PHE A 176 3.90 12.18 -5.16
C PHE A 176 4.17 11.33 -6.40
N GLY A 177 3.29 11.39 -7.38
CA GLY A 177 3.47 10.66 -8.63
C GLY A 177 2.38 10.99 -9.65
N SER A 178 2.56 10.52 -10.87
CA SER A 178 1.59 10.62 -11.96
C SER A 178 0.89 9.29 -12.20
N ALA A 179 -0.27 9.31 -12.86
CA ALA A 179 -0.96 8.08 -13.23
C ALA A 179 -0.10 7.26 -14.20
N LEU A 180 0.66 7.91 -15.08
CA LEU A 180 1.60 7.27 -15.98
C LEU A 180 2.67 6.45 -15.23
N ASP A 181 3.31 7.01 -14.21
CA ASP A 181 4.27 6.25 -13.39
C ASP A 181 3.60 5.10 -12.64
N LEU A 182 2.38 5.34 -12.14
CA LEU A 182 1.67 4.31 -11.38
C LEU A 182 1.12 3.17 -12.24
N THR A 183 0.93 3.36 -13.57
CA THR A 183 0.64 2.23 -14.46
C THR A 183 1.87 1.32 -14.62
N VAL A 184 3.07 1.88 -14.74
CA VAL A 184 4.31 1.09 -14.73
C VAL A 184 4.46 0.31 -13.42
N LEU A 185 4.08 0.94 -12.29
CA LEU A 185 4.06 0.25 -11.01
C LEU A 185 2.99 -0.85 -10.98
N ALA A 186 1.82 -0.64 -11.58
CA ALA A 186 0.78 -1.69 -11.70
C ALA A 186 1.25 -2.87 -12.54
N GLU A 187 1.94 -2.63 -13.66
CA GLU A 187 2.59 -3.67 -14.47
C GLU A 187 3.60 -4.47 -13.65
N GLU A 188 4.47 -3.80 -12.89
CA GLU A 188 5.42 -4.47 -11.97
C GLU A 188 4.70 -5.33 -10.93
N LEU A 189 3.54 -4.92 -10.44
CA LEU A 189 2.75 -5.71 -9.48
C LEU A 189 2.04 -6.90 -10.12
N LEU A 190 1.72 -6.83 -11.42
CA LEU A 190 1.13 -7.93 -12.19
C LEU A 190 2.17 -8.94 -12.68
N GLU A 191 3.30 -8.44 -13.18
CA GLU A 191 4.41 -9.24 -13.73
C GLU A 191 5.75 -8.79 -13.10
N PRO A 192 6.04 -9.20 -11.86
CA PRO A 192 7.17 -8.70 -11.08
C PRO A 192 8.54 -8.96 -11.74
N GLN A 193 9.31 -7.88 -11.90
CA GLN A 193 10.70 -7.92 -12.37
C GLN A 193 11.70 -7.50 -11.29
N LEU A 194 11.29 -6.64 -10.36
CA LEU A 194 12.13 -6.18 -9.26
C LEU A 194 12.32 -7.23 -8.18
N LEU A 195 11.27 -8.03 -7.96
CA LEU A 195 11.25 -9.05 -6.92
C LEU A 195 11.41 -10.45 -7.51
N THR A 196 12.13 -11.32 -6.80
CA THR A 196 12.10 -12.76 -7.12
C THR A 196 10.67 -13.30 -6.94
N PRO A 197 10.29 -14.40 -7.63
CA PRO A 197 8.96 -15.00 -7.48
C PRO A 197 8.56 -15.25 -6.02
N LYS A 198 9.50 -15.67 -5.17
CA LYS A 198 9.28 -15.86 -3.74
C LYS A 198 8.92 -14.56 -3.02
N MET A 199 9.60 -13.45 -3.32
CA MET A 199 9.33 -12.16 -2.69
C MET A 199 8.05 -11.52 -3.23
N ALA A 200 7.77 -11.67 -4.52
CA ALA A 200 6.53 -11.22 -5.13
C ALA A 200 5.31 -11.93 -4.54
N SER A 201 5.39 -13.26 -4.35
CA SER A 201 4.38 -14.05 -3.66
C SER A 201 4.19 -13.55 -2.21
N ALA A 202 5.26 -13.39 -1.45
CA ALA A 202 5.19 -12.89 -0.07
C ALA A 202 4.61 -11.45 0.02
N PHE A 203 4.77 -10.63 -1.02
CA PHE A 203 4.22 -9.28 -1.08
C PHE A 203 2.69 -9.28 -1.14
N SER A 204 2.10 -10.16 -1.98
CA SER A 204 0.67 -10.20 -2.29
C SER A 204 -0.10 -11.33 -1.61
N GLU A 205 0.57 -12.26 -0.91
CA GLU A 205 -0.08 -13.26 -0.07
C GLU A 205 -0.44 -12.71 1.31
N VAL A 206 -1.48 -13.27 1.93
CA VAL A 206 -1.93 -12.84 3.25
C VAL A 206 -0.87 -13.15 4.31
N ALA A 207 -0.25 -12.11 4.83
CA ALA A 207 0.64 -12.21 5.98
C ALA A 207 -0.20 -12.30 7.27
N LEU A 208 0.07 -13.30 8.11
CA LEU A 208 -0.65 -13.51 9.38
C LEU A 208 -2.19 -13.56 9.17
N PRO A 209 -2.75 -14.63 8.59
CA PRO A 209 -4.17 -14.74 8.31
C PRO A 209 -5.04 -14.76 9.60
N GLY A 210 -6.32 -14.40 9.46
CA GLY A 210 -7.29 -14.41 10.55
C GLY A 210 -7.23 -13.20 11.50
N LEU A 211 -6.42 -12.19 11.18
CA LEU A 211 -6.33 -10.99 12.01
C LEU A 211 -7.47 -10.02 11.73
N ARG A 212 -8.29 -9.77 12.75
CA ARG A 212 -9.30 -8.71 12.70
C ARG A 212 -8.67 -7.31 12.76
N GLY A 213 -9.35 -6.32 12.21
CA GLY A 213 -8.89 -4.93 12.27
C GLY A 213 -9.83 -3.97 11.57
N ILE A 214 -9.53 -2.69 11.68
CA ILE A 214 -10.29 -1.63 11.00
C ILE A 214 -9.68 -1.38 9.63
N LEU A 215 -10.49 -1.48 8.58
CA LEU A 215 -10.16 -0.94 7.27
C LEU A 215 -10.56 0.54 7.26
N PRO A 216 -9.61 1.48 7.10
CA PRO A 216 -9.90 2.90 7.10
C PRO A 216 -11.04 3.26 6.16
N GLY A 217 -12.04 3.97 6.67
CA GLY A 217 -13.22 4.35 5.88
C GLY A 217 -14.29 3.26 5.69
N TYR A 218 -13.99 1.98 5.95
CA TYR A 218 -14.89 0.83 5.70
C TYR A 218 -15.21 0.03 6.97
N GLY A 219 -14.63 0.40 8.11
CA GLY A 219 -14.99 -0.17 9.41
C GLY A 219 -14.28 -1.46 9.77
N MET A 220 -14.82 -2.15 10.78
CA MET A 220 -14.24 -3.37 11.35
C MET A 220 -14.40 -4.54 10.39
N GLN A 221 -13.29 -5.24 10.13
CA GLN A 221 -13.21 -6.47 9.36
C GLN A 221 -12.84 -7.62 10.29
N ARG A 222 -13.55 -8.75 10.18
CA ARG A 222 -13.27 -9.96 10.97
C ARG A 222 -11.97 -10.61 10.56
N ASP A 223 -11.71 -10.65 9.25
CA ASP A 223 -10.44 -10.99 8.64
C ASP A 223 -10.00 -9.80 7.77
N ASN A 224 -9.08 -9.00 8.30
CA ASN A 224 -8.54 -7.84 7.62
C ASN A 224 -7.27 -8.24 6.89
N THR A 225 -7.44 -8.88 5.73
CA THR A 225 -6.36 -9.45 4.91
C THR A 225 -5.41 -8.39 4.37
N TRP A 226 -4.12 -8.58 4.66
CA TRP A 226 -3.01 -7.75 4.21
C TRP A 226 -1.83 -8.62 3.82
N GLY A 227 -1.14 -8.24 2.74
CA GLY A 227 0.18 -8.70 2.40
C GLY A 227 1.27 -7.87 3.08
N LEU A 228 2.45 -7.82 2.49
CA LEU A 228 3.57 -7.03 3.01
C LEU A 228 3.55 -5.61 2.41
N GLY A 229 2.65 -4.77 2.90
CA GLY A 229 2.50 -3.36 2.51
C GLY A 229 1.36 -3.07 1.54
N VAL A 230 0.55 -4.07 1.22
CA VAL A 230 -0.67 -3.93 0.41
C VAL A 230 -1.87 -4.52 1.13
N GLU A 231 -3.01 -3.91 0.94
CA GLU A 231 -4.28 -4.47 1.34
C GLU A 231 -4.72 -5.50 0.30
N ILE A 232 -5.25 -6.64 0.76
CA ILE A 232 -5.82 -7.69 -0.09
C ILE A 232 -7.33 -7.67 0.10
N LYS A 233 -8.09 -7.64 -1.01
CA LYS A 233 -9.56 -7.59 -0.97
C LYS A 233 -10.15 -8.71 -0.12
N GLY A 234 -9.77 -9.96 -0.36
CA GLY A 234 -10.37 -11.11 0.31
C GLY A 234 -11.88 -11.08 0.20
N GLU A 235 -12.56 -11.36 1.31
CA GLU A 235 -14.03 -11.37 1.42
C GLU A 235 -14.60 -10.06 2.01
N LYS A 236 -13.79 -8.99 2.09
CA LYS A 236 -14.24 -7.72 2.68
C LYS A 236 -15.35 -7.06 1.88
N GLN A 237 -16.44 -6.67 2.57
CA GLN A 237 -17.57 -5.95 2.01
C GLN A 237 -18.18 -5.01 3.08
N PRO A 238 -18.45 -3.73 2.77
CA PRO A 238 -18.10 -3.04 1.51
C PRO A 238 -16.58 -2.84 1.35
N HIS A 239 -16.13 -2.65 0.11
CA HIS A 239 -14.72 -2.46 -0.23
C HIS A 239 -14.55 -1.34 -1.26
N TRP A 240 -13.33 -0.78 -1.37
CA TRP A 240 -13.01 0.31 -2.30
C TRP A 240 -12.70 -0.19 -3.72
N THR A 241 -12.36 -1.47 -3.89
CA THR A 241 -12.20 -2.12 -5.20
C THR A 241 -13.55 -2.58 -5.75
N PRO A 242 -13.65 -2.91 -7.05
CA PRO A 242 -14.91 -3.35 -7.65
C PRO A 242 -15.43 -4.65 -6.97
N PRO A 243 -16.75 -4.78 -6.78
CA PRO A 243 -17.36 -5.99 -6.23
C PRO A 243 -16.98 -7.28 -6.99
N SER A 244 -16.93 -7.22 -8.34
CA SER A 244 -16.61 -8.37 -9.20
C SER A 244 -15.10 -8.68 -9.30
N ALA A 245 -14.23 -7.83 -8.74
CA ALA A 245 -12.80 -8.11 -8.68
C ALA A 245 -12.52 -9.36 -7.83
N SER A 246 -11.49 -10.12 -8.20
CA SER A 246 -11.13 -11.35 -7.52
C SER A 246 -10.80 -11.12 -6.04
N PRO A 247 -10.99 -12.12 -5.16
CA PRO A 247 -10.52 -12.03 -3.77
C PRO A 247 -9.00 -11.81 -3.65
N LEU A 248 -8.24 -12.13 -4.70
CA LEU A 248 -6.80 -11.92 -4.76
C LEU A 248 -6.41 -10.50 -5.16
N THR A 249 -7.38 -9.64 -5.50
CA THR A 249 -7.11 -8.22 -5.80
C THR A 249 -6.43 -7.56 -4.61
N PHE A 250 -5.33 -6.87 -4.88
CA PHE A 250 -4.55 -6.18 -3.85
C PHE A 250 -4.10 -4.80 -4.31
N GLY A 251 -3.74 -3.96 -3.36
CA GLY A 251 -3.27 -2.61 -3.64
C GLY A 251 -3.35 -1.71 -2.43
N HIS A 252 -3.51 -0.43 -2.67
CA HIS A 252 -3.67 0.56 -1.60
C HIS A 252 -4.46 1.77 -2.10
N PHE A 253 -5.23 2.39 -1.20
CA PHE A 253 -5.78 3.72 -1.44
C PHE A 253 -5.21 4.75 -0.47
N GLY A 254 -5.29 6.02 -0.84
CA GLY A 254 -4.76 7.14 -0.09
C GLY A 254 -5.83 8.17 0.28
N MET A 255 -5.66 8.79 1.44
CA MET A 255 -6.56 9.86 1.91
C MET A 255 -6.49 11.13 1.05
N SER A 256 -5.56 11.22 0.09
CA SER A 256 -5.54 12.25 -0.95
C SER A 256 -6.57 12.04 -2.07
N GLY A 257 -7.37 10.96 -2.02
CA GLY A 257 -8.25 10.60 -3.13
C GLY A 257 -7.50 9.87 -4.25
N SER A 258 -6.62 8.96 -3.91
CA SER A 258 -5.79 8.17 -4.82
C SER A 258 -5.97 6.68 -4.57
N PHE A 259 -5.86 5.86 -5.60
CA PHE A 259 -5.69 4.42 -5.46
C PHE A 259 -4.77 3.83 -6.53
N LEU A 260 -4.19 2.70 -6.21
CA LEU A 260 -3.65 1.71 -7.14
C LEU A 260 -4.11 0.34 -6.67
N TRP A 261 -4.73 -0.42 -7.56
CA TRP A 261 -5.02 -1.85 -7.32
C TRP A 261 -4.68 -2.68 -8.55
N VAL A 262 -4.37 -3.95 -8.29
CA VAL A 262 -4.21 -4.97 -9.35
C VAL A 262 -5.08 -6.18 -9.03
N ASP A 263 -5.68 -6.77 -10.05
CA ASP A 263 -6.36 -8.07 -10.01
C ASP A 263 -5.52 -9.09 -10.77
N PRO A 264 -4.73 -9.93 -10.10
CA PRO A 264 -3.83 -10.86 -10.75
C PRO A 264 -4.57 -11.98 -11.51
N GLN A 265 -5.82 -12.31 -11.14
CA GLN A 265 -6.61 -13.32 -11.86
C GLN A 265 -7.11 -12.77 -13.20
N ARG A 266 -7.50 -11.52 -13.25
CA ARG A 266 -7.94 -10.84 -14.47
C ARG A 266 -6.76 -10.27 -15.26
N GLY A 267 -5.60 -10.11 -14.63
CA GLY A 267 -4.42 -9.50 -15.25
C GLY A 267 -4.58 -8.00 -15.50
N ILE A 268 -5.26 -7.28 -14.62
CA ILE A 268 -5.61 -5.86 -14.78
C ILE A 268 -5.10 -5.07 -13.59
N GLY A 269 -4.47 -3.92 -13.87
CA GLY A 269 -4.11 -2.91 -12.90
C GLY A 269 -4.80 -1.59 -13.18
N ALA A 270 -5.24 -0.88 -12.12
CA ALA A 270 -5.92 0.39 -12.25
C ALA A 270 -5.41 1.43 -11.24
N VAL A 271 -5.39 2.66 -11.71
CA VAL A 271 -4.93 3.84 -11.00
C VAL A 271 -5.99 4.93 -11.07
N PHE A 272 -6.23 5.57 -9.94
CA PHE A 272 -6.97 6.82 -9.84
C PHE A 272 -6.18 7.80 -8.99
N LEU A 273 -5.99 9.00 -9.50
CA LEU A 273 -5.40 10.12 -8.78
C LEU A 273 -6.36 11.30 -8.85
N GLY A 274 -6.72 11.89 -7.71
CA GLY A 274 -7.67 12.99 -7.64
C GLY A 274 -7.18 14.16 -6.79
N ALA A 275 -7.74 15.34 -7.03
CA ALA A 275 -7.42 16.55 -6.29
C ALA A 275 -8.26 16.73 -5.02
N GLU A 276 -9.28 15.89 -4.82
CA GLU A 276 -10.15 15.94 -3.64
C GLU A 276 -9.77 14.85 -2.64
N PRO A 277 -9.72 15.15 -1.33
CA PRO A 277 -9.49 14.15 -0.29
C PRO A 277 -10.54 13.03 -0.32
N PHE A 278 -10.11 11.82 0.04
CA PHE A 278 -10.99 10.65 0.13
C PHE A 278 -12.22 10.93 1.00
N GLY A 279 -13.39 10.71 0.45
CA GLY A 279 -14.66 11.00 1.09
C GLY A 279 -15.84 10.25 0.48
N PRO A 280 -17.08 10.74 0.71
CA PRO A 280 -18.32 10.08 0.26
C PRO A 280 -18.36 9.81 -1.24
N TRP A 281 -17.88 10.75 -2.07
CA TRP A 281 -17.84 10.56 -3.52
C TRP A 281 -17.01 9.34 -3.91
N HIS A 282 -15.81 9.23 -3.34
CA HIS A 282 -14.88 8.12 -3.63
C HIS A 282 -15.48 6.78 -3.21
N LYS A 283 -16.07 6.70 -2.01
CA LYS A 283 -16.74 5.49 -1.52
C LYS A 283 -17.88 5.01 -2.43
N ALA A 284 -18.63 5.95 -2.98
CA ALA A 284 -19.75 5.64 -3.86
C ALA A 284 -19.29 5.27 -5.28
N ASN A 285 -18.23 5.92 -5.79
CA ASN A 285 -17.90 5.89 -7.20
C ASN A 285 -16.71 4.98 -7.56
N TRP A 286 -15.73 4.77 -6.66
CA TRP A 286 -14.59 3.91 -6.97
C TRP A 286 -14.97 2.45 -7.30
N PRO A 287 -15.88 1.80 -6.54
CA PRO A 287 -16.34 0.46 -6.94
C PRO A 287 -17.00 0.43 -8.32
N ILE A 288 -17.81 1.46 -8.65
CA ILE A 288 -18.50 1.58 -9.96
C ILE A 288 -17.47 1.82 -11.08
N LEU A 289 -16.51 2.72 -10.88
CA LEU A 289 -15.42 2.96 -11.82
C LEU A 289 -14.64 1.68 -12.08
N GLY A 290 -14.29 0.96 -11.01
CA GLY A 290 -13.58 -0.30 -11.12
C GLY A 290 -14.33 -1.36 -11.93
N GLU A 291 -15.67 -1.50 -11.75
CA GLU A 291 -16.49 -2.39 -12.60
C GLU A 291 -16.38 -1.99 -14.07
N LYS A 292 -16.48 -0.70 -14.38
CA LYS A 292 -16.38 -0.22 -15.78
C LYS A 292 -14.99 -0.49 -16.39
N ILE A 293 -13.92 -0.40 -15.58
CA ILE A 293 -12.58 -0.76 -16.03
C ILE A 293 -12.50 -2.26 -16.32
N LEU A 294 -13.07 -3.10 -15.45
CA LEU A 294 -13.10 -4.56 -15.64
C LEU A 294 -13.99 -4.99 -16.82
N GLU A 295 -15.02 -4.22 -17.15
CA GLU A 295 -15.89 -4.44 -18.34
C GLU A 295 -15.19 -4.03 -19.64
N ALA A 296 -14.26 -3.08 -19.58
CA ALA A 296 -13.53 -2.57 -20.75
C ALA A 296 -12.32 -3.43 -21.15
N ALA A 297 -11.90 -4.33 -20.28
CA ALA A 297 -10.76 -5.23 -20.48
C ALA A 297 -11.16 -6.54 -21.12
#